data_00299ee8922674acff59e5033a5872e8
#
_entry.id   00299ee8922674acff59e5033a5872e8
#
_cell.length_a   1.000
_cell.length_b   1.000
_cell.length_c   1.000
_cell.angle_alpha   90.00
_cell.angle_beta   90.00
_cell.angle_gamma   90.00
#
_symmetry.space_group_name_H-M   'P 1'
#
loop_
_entity.id
_entity.type
_entity.pdbx_description
1 polymer ?
#
loop_
_entity_poly.entity_id
_entity_poly.type
_entity_poly.pdbx_seq_one_letter_code
_entity_poly.pdbx_strand_id
1 'polypeptide(L)'
;MGLESESTAEKTGFSKVKLWFTRNAKLLVVCFAVGMICHAQMYLNGLSNPDAVVSLSNPNGYGSFIPHAWDISLGRWGLLFAACAKFGLCSPILTSAITIALFALGIVALIDRLGIKRACLRYASSILFIASPFVSCCITYYYCSNSYALSFLCAVLAACLVGRVGAVGKPVALVGAVALLAFSLGCYQASLGVFCVAVLLVMVRSLMGGGSESLTSPACDARGEAQNPYREEGCSADSLSAKQLAVFFGVAIAVCAAGAVLYYALTEISLFVLGIGLSAYGGASSVGASSILGSLTSSVPSAYVAFSDALFSHGIFGNHFGWVYVAAACMIVVAVAFVRLATVNGVKRLGASAMALLCVVLIPFAANVVLVIVPSYGYPTPLMLGGFMASFLLLPLLVQLLLDSPDRGNARPRVPAKAMSVGCCCLIAVGAWSYALQSNADAEVMQACQNQTASLATRIAGVLDANPDVQAGAKVLIAGKPEAGSFPNTSDSYVHASSYAKWGMVWDNHYQNNMRSWDVIMKQFAGQSFNYCSFDECAKVIRSSEFANMSLYPANGSVTTIDGVVVVKISDISKYLE
;
A
#
# COMPACT_ATOMS: atom_id res chain seq x y z
N MET A 1 42.99 -5.88 21.30
CA MET A 1 42.15 -4.70 21.63
C MET A 1 41.00 -4.42 20.63
N GLY A 2 41.05 -4.92 19.39
CA GLY A 2 40.00 -4.70 18.38
C GLY A 2 38.77 -5.61 18.49
N LEU A 3 38.93 -6.84 18.94
CA LEU A 3 37.85 -7.85 19.00
C LEU A 3 36.84 -7.65 20.15
N GLU A 4 37.27 -7.02 21.26
CA GLU A 4 36.37 -6.72 22.38
C GLU A 4 35.49 -5.50 22.14
N SER A 5 35.90 -4.54 21.29
CA SER A 5 35.12 -3.36 20.96
C SER A 5 33.99 -3.66 19.97
N GLU A 6 34.17 -4.60 19.02
CA GLU A 6 33.11 -5.07 18.11
C GLU A 6 32.04 -5.89 18.86
N SER A 7 32.45 -6.75 19.79
CA SER A 7 31.52 -7.57 20.60
C SER A 7 30.64 -6.70 21.53
N THR A 8 31.14 -5.57 22.03
CA THR A 8 30.36 -4.63 22.86
C THR A 8 29.40 -3.76 22.04
N ALA A 9 29.76 -3.37 20.82
CA ALA A 9 28.89 -2.61 19.91
C ALA A 9 27.75 -3.47 19.40
N GLU A 10 28.01 -4.74 19.11
CA GLU A 10 26.98 -5.72 18.66
C GLU A 10 25.99 -6.05 19.78
N LYS A 11 26.47 -6.27 21.02
CA LYS A 11 25.61 -6.46 22.19
C LYS A 11 24.71 -5.25 22.48
N THR A 12 25.17 -4.03 22.24
CA THR A 12 24.36 -2.81 22.42
C THR A 12 23.31 -2.62 21.33
N GLY A 13 23.55 -3.04 20.10
CA GLY A 13 22.59 -3.01 18.99
C GLY A 13 21.42 -3.97 19.23
N PHE A 14 21.72 -5.23 19.51
CA PHE A 14 20.72 -6.27 19.78
C PHE A 14 19.85 -5.97 21.01
N SER A 15 20.45 -5.44 22.09
CA SER A 15 19.71 -5.06 23.30
C SER A 15 18.69 -3.94 23.03
N LYS A 16 19.01 -2.96 22.17
CA LYS A 16 18.09 -1.89 21.78
C LYS A 16 16.91 -2.41 20.97
N VAL A 17 17.14 -3.32 20.03
CA VAL A 17 16.08 -3.97 19.24
C VAL A 17 15.17 -4.79 20.16
N LYS A 18 15.73 -5.63 21.04
CA LYS A 18 14.97 -6.39 22.02
C LYS A 18 14.10 -5.48 22.90
N LEU A 19 14.66 -4.39 23.40
CA LEU A 19 13.94 -3.42 24.24
C LEU A 19 12.80 -2.77 23.46
N TRP A 20 13.01 -2.43 22.18
CA TRP A 20 11.95 -1.88 21.33
C TRP A 20 10.78 -2.86 21.17
N PHE A 21 11.07 -4.14 20.87
CA PHE A 21 10.04 -5.17 20.77
C PHE A 21 9.30 -5.36 22.09
N THR A 22 10.01 -5.46 23.22
CA THR A 22 9.38 -5.61 24.54
C THR A 22 8.44 -4.44 24.86
N ARG A 23 8.87 -3.21 24.59
CA ARG A 23 8.06 -2.00 24.80
C ARG A 23 6.80 -1.97 23.93
N ASN A 24 6.89 -2.43 22.70
CA ASN A 24 5.81 -2.38 21.72
C ASN A 24 5.01 -3.67 21.61
N ALA A 25 5.37 -4.73 22.32
CA ALA A 25 4.78 -6.07 22.18
C ALA A 25 3.25 -6.06 22.28
N LYS A 26 2.68 -5.40 23.29
CA LYS A 26 1.22 -5.31 23.45
C LYS A 26 0.54 -4.61 22.27
N LEU A 27 1.11 -3.51 21.77
CA LEU A 27 0.59 -2.79 20.62
C LEU A 27 0.66 -3.63 19.36
N LEU A 28 1.80 -4.30 19.11
CA LEU A 28 1.98 -5.19 17.96
C LEU A 28 0.99 -6.36 17.98
N VAL A 29 0.79 -6.99 19.14
CA VAL A 29 -0.18 -8.08 19.30
C VAL A 29 -1.61 -7.59 19.03
N VAL A 30 -1.99 -6.43 19.56
CA VAL A 30 -3.33 -5.85 19.31
C VAL A 30 -3.50 -5.51 17.82
N CYS A 31 -2.51 -4.88 17.18
CA CYS A 31 -2.56 -4.59 15.75
C CYS A 31 -2.72 -5.87 14.92
N PHE A 32 -1.95 -6.91 15.25
CA PHE A 32 -2.03 -8.20 14.58
C PHE A 32 -3.43 -8.84 14.77
N ALA A 33 -3.92 -8.91 16.00
CA ALA A 33 -5.22 -9.49 16.30
C ALA A 33 -6.37 -8.73 15.61
N VAL A 34 -6.37 -7.39 15.68
CA VAL A 34 -7.37 -6.56 15.00
C VAL A 34 -7.29 -6.75 13.49
N GLY A 35 -6.10 -6.78 12.89
CA GLY A 35 -5.93 -7.02 11.47
C GLY A 35 -6.45 -8.39 11.05
N MET A 36 -6.14 -9.44 11.81
CA MET A 36 -6.66 -10.78 11.55
C MET A 36 -8.19 -10.83 11.64
N ILE A 37 -8.80 -10.13 12.61
CA ILE A 37 -10.26 -10.09 12.75
C ILE A 37 -10.91 -9.26 11.65
N CYS A 38 -10.42 -8.04 11.38
CA CYS A 38 -11.02 -7.14 10.39
C CYS A 38 -11.01 -7.72 8.97
N HIS A 39 -9.99 -8.50 8.61
CA HIS A 39 -9.84 -9.06 7.27
C HIS A 39 -10.10 -10.57 7.21
N ALA A 40 -10.70 -11.15 8.26
CA ALA A 40 -10.93 -12.59 8.38
C ALA A 40 -11.69 -13.17 7.18
N GLN A 41 -12.74 -12.49 6.74
CA GLN A 41 -13.55 -12.93 5.62
C GLN A 41 -12.74 -13.03 4.31
N MET A 42 -11.78 -12.12 4.09
CA MET A 42 -10.92 -12.13 2.90
C MET A 42 -10.08 -13.41 2.83
N TYR A 43 -9.30 -13.69 3.85
CA TYR A 43 -8.33 -14.77 3.80
C TYR A 43 -8.92 -16.14 4.16
N LEU A 44 -9.99 -16.22 4.99
CA LEU A 44 -10.64 -17.49 5.30
C LEU A 44 -11.40 -18.07 4.09
N ASN A 45 -11.97 -17.21 3.27
CA ASN A 45 -12.67 -17.61 2.05
C ASN A 45 -11.75 -17.63 0.80
N GLY A 46 -10.44 -17.35 0.97
CA GLY A 46 -9.51 -17.29 -0.14
C GLY A 46 -9.90 -16.26 -1.21
N LEU A 47 -10.53 -15.15 -0.78
CA LEU A 47 -10.96 -14.11 -1.70
C LEU A 47 -9.74 -13.44 -2.32
N SER A 48 -9.72 -13.40 -3.62
CA SER A 48 -8.58 -12.89 -4.37
C SER A 48 -8.99 -11.99 -5.51
N ASN A 49 -8.08 -11.15 -5.88
CA ASN A 49 -8.16 -10.49 -7.16
C ASN A 49 -7.77 -11.49 -8.29
N PRO A 50 -8.13 -11.22 -9.56
CA PRO A 50 -7.83 -12.13 -10.67
C PRO A 50 -6.35 -12.47 -10.82
N ASP A 51 -5.43 -11.56 -10.49
CA ASP A 51 -3.98 -11.81 -10.56
C ASP A 51 -3.55 -12.97 -9.66
N ALA A 52 -4.13 -13.08 -8.46
CA ALA A 52 -3.82 -14.15 -7.55
C ALA A 52 -4.33 -15.50 -8.05
N VAL A 53 -5.52 -15.53 -8.67
CA VAL A 53 -6.08 -16.76 -9.25
C VAL A 53 -5.20 -17.27 -10.37
N VAL A 54 -4.84 -16.41 -11.32
CA VAL A 54 -3.95 -16.77 -12.45
C VAL A 54 -2.57 -17.22 -11.97
N SER A 55 -2.06 -16.62 -10.90
CA SER A 55 -0.76 -16.97 -10.34
C SER A 55 -0.69 -18.38 -9.76
N LEU A 56 -1.81 -18.93 -9.28
CA LEU A 56 -1.86 -20.29 -8.73
C LEU A 56 -1.71 -21.37 -9.79
N SER A 57 -2.13 -21.12 -11.02
CA SER A 57 -2.12 -22.11 -12.11
C SER A 57 -0.80 -22.14 -12.88
N ASN A 58 0.06 -21.17 -12.68
CA ASN A 58 1.35 -21.14 -13.37
C ASN A 58 2.34 -22.05 -12.64
N PRO A 59 2.88 -23.13 -13.26
CA PRO A 59 3.87 -24.01 -12.63
C PRO A 59 5.17 -23.29 -12.26
N ASN A 60 5.47 -22.16 -12.92
CA ASN A 60 6.54 -21.22 -12.55
C ASN A 60 5.98 -20.02 -11.79
N GLY A 61 4.77 -20.14 -11.22
CA GLY A 61 4.05 -19.04 -10.60
C GLY A 61 4.64 -18.61 -9.27
N TYR A 62 3.96 -17.67 -8.66
CA TYR A 62 4.37 -16.97 -7.43
C TYR A 62 4.54 -17.88 -6.18
N GLY A 63 4.24 -19.17 -6.29
CA GLY A 63 4.56 -20.18 -5.29
C GLY A 63 5.97 -20.77 -5.43
N SER A 64 6.72 -20.43 -6.50
CA SER A 64 8.08 -20.92 -6.69
C SER A 64 9.10 -19.89 -6.19
N PHE A 65 10.28 -20.38 -5.81
CA PHE A 65 11.44 -19.53 -5.54
C PHE A 65 12.06 -18.93 -6.82
N ILE A 66 11.50 -19.26 -7.99
CA ILE A 66 11.97 -18.75 -9.26
C ILE A 66 11.30 -17.40 -9.52
N PRO A 67 12.07 -16.34 -9.82
CA PRO A 67 11.51 -15.04 -10.14
C PRO A 67 10.58 -15.15 -11.34
N HIS A 68 9.37 -14.59 -11.24
CA HIS A 68 8.46 -14.52 -12.36
C HIS A 68 8.96 -13.47 -13.35
N ALA A 69 9.16 -13.85 -14.62
CA ALA A 69 9.71 -12.95 -15.65
C ALA A 69 8.91 -11.65 -15.79
N TRP A 70 7.58 -11.72 -15.67
CA TRP A 70 6.70 -10.57 -15.68
C TRP A 70 7.02 -9.58 -14.55
N ASP A 71 7.18 -10.04 -13.32
CA ASP A 71 7.45 -9.15 -12.19
C ASP A 71 8.81 -8.48 -12.29
N ILE A 72 9.82 -9.23 -12.74
CA ILE A 72 11.15 -8.69 -12.98
C ILE A 72 11.12 -7.66 -14.11
N SER A 73 10.34 -7.91 -15.20
CA SER A 73 10.17 -6.94 -16.28
C SER A 73 9.47 -5.65 -15.84
N LEU A 74 8.77 -5.67 -14.71
CA LEU A 74 8.20 -4.49 -14.04
C LEU A 74 9.14 -3.84 -13.01
N GLY A 75 10.38 -4.33 -12.88
CA GLY A 75 11.33 -3.86 -11.86
C GLY A 75 11.05 -4.36 -10.45
N ARG A 76 10.22 -5.41 -10.28
CA ARG A 76 9.80 -5.94 -8.95
C ARG A 76 10.65 -7.12 -8.50
N TRP A 77 11.96 -7.04 -8.61
CA TRP A 77 12.90 -8.08 -8.23
C TRP A 77 12.86 -8.45 -6.73
N GLY A 78 12.37 -7.55 -5.88
CA GLY A 78 12.21 -7.78 -4.44
C GLY A 78 11.14 -8.82 -4.08
N LEU A 79 10.24 -9.17 -5.01
CA LEU A 79 9.23 -10.22 -4.79
C LEU A 79 9.86 -11.58 -4.51
N LEU A 80 11.02 -11.87 -5.08
CA LEU A 80 11.76 -13.11 -4.80
C LEU A 80 12.04 -13.27 -3.30
N PHE A 81 12.53 -12.23 -2.66
CA PHE A 81 12.83 -12.25 -1.22
C PHE A 81 11.58 -12.38 -0.36
N ALA A 82 10.49 -11.72 -0.77
CA ALA A 82 9.20 -11.86 -0.11
C ALA A 82 8.63 -13.28 -0.26
N ALA A 83 8.85 -13.95 -1.40
CA ALA A 83 8.48 -15.34 -1.62
C ALA A 83 9.30 -16.29 -0.73
N CYS A 84 10.59 -16.03 -0.53
CA CYS A 84 11.44 -16.79 0.38
C CYS A 84 10.91 -16.80 1.82
N ALA A 85 10.36 -15.68 2.30
CA ALA A 85 9.82 -15.58 3.67
C ALA A 85 8.65 -16.54 3.96
N LYS A 86 7.98 -17.04 2.93
CA LYS A 86 6.87 -18.00 3.01
C LYS A 86 7.19 -19.34 2.34
N PHE A 87 8.45 -19.63 2.02
CA PHE A 87 8.89 -20.83 1.31
C PHE A 87 8.11 -21.10 0.02
N GLY A 88 7.74 -20.04 -0.71
CA GLY A 88 6.97 -20.16 -1.93
C GLY A 88 5.49 -20.49 -1.76
N LEU A 89 4.98 -20.74 -0.55
CA LEU A 89 3.58 -21.10 -0.32
C LEU A 89 2.65 -19.92 -0.63
N CYS A 90 1.58 -20.19 -1.37
CA CYS A 90 0.49 -19.24 -1.61
C CYS A 90 -0.73 -19.57 -0.73
N SER A 91 -0.54 -19.55 0.58
CA SER A 91 -1.63 -19.73 1.55
C SER A 91 -2.24 -18.39 1.91
N PRO A 92 -3.55 -18.16 1.66
CA PRO A 92 -4.22 -16.92 2.04
C PRO A 92 -4.03 -16.57 3.52
N ILE A 93 -4.17 -17.55 4.42
CA ILE A 93 -4.03 -17.34 5.86
C ILE A 93 -2.60 -16.96 6.24
N LEU A 94 -1.61 -17.77 5.81
CA LEU A 94 -0.20 -17.54 6.16
C LEU A 94 0.30 -16.21 5.60
N THR A 95 0.01 -15.95 4.32
CA THR A 95 0.48 -14.74 3.65
C THR A 95 -0.17 -13.49 4.26
N SER A 96 -1.46 -13.55 4.60
CA SER A 96 -2.15 -12.44 5.27
C SER A 96 -1.60 -12.18 6.67
N ALA A 97 -1.30 -13.25 7.44
CA ALA A 97 -0.69 -13.09 8.76
C ALA A 97 0.68 -12.40 8.69
N ILE A 98 1.55 -12.82 7.75
CA ILE A 98 2.84 -12.17 7.53
C ILE A 98 2.64 -10.70 7.09
N THR A 99 1.70 -10.45 6.18
CA THR A 99 1.38 -9.11 5.66
C THR A 99 0.95 -8.17 6.78
N ILE A 100 0.00 -8.59 7.62
CA ILE A 100 -0.50 -7.81 8.75
C ILE A 100 0.61 -7.56 9.78
N ALA A 101 1.44 -8.56 10.08
CA ALA A 101 2.57 -8.41 11.00
C ALA A 101 3.59 -7.38 10.49
N LEU A 102 3.94 -7.41 9.20
CA LEU A 102 4.87 -6.46 8.59
C LEU A 102 4.30 -5.03 8.57
N PHE A 103 3.02 -4.85 8.24
CA PHE A 103 2.35 -3.55 8.32
C PHE A 103 2.31 -3.03 9.76
N ALA A 104 2.00 -3.88 10.75
CA ALA A 104 2.02 -3.51 12.16
C ALA A 104 3.42 -3.05 12.61
N LEU A 105 4.48 -3.75 12.20
CA LEU A 105 5.85 -3.33 12.47
C LEU A 105 6.16 -1.97 11.86
N GLY A 106 5.79 -1.75 10.60
CA GLY A 106 6.05 -0.49 9.91
C GLY A 106 5.32 0.69 10.53
N ILE A 107 4.01 0.57 10.79
CA ILE A 107 3.24 1.68 11.36
C ILE A 107 3.65 2.01 12.81
N VAL A 108 3.96 0.99 13.63
CA VAL A 108 4.44 1.19 14.99
C VAL A 108 5.84 1.82 15.00
N ALA A 109 6.73 1.45 14.08
CA ALA A 109 8.04 2.07 13.93
C ALA A 109 7.92 3.55 13.56
N LEU A 110 6.99 3.90 12.66
CA LEU A 110 6.74 5.29 12.27
C LEU A 110 6.17 6.10 13.44
N ILE A 111 5.18 5.57 14.16
CA ILE A 111 4.59 6.18 15.35
C ILE A 111 5.67 6.47 16.40
N ASP A 112 6.57 5.52 16.66
CA ASP A 112 7.68 5.71 17.58
C ASP A 112 8.64 6.80 17.08
N ARG A 113 8.94 6.81 15.78
CA ARG A 113 9.81 7.84 15.18
C ARG A 113 9.19 9.23 15.29
N LEU A 114 7.88 9.33 15.15
CA LEU A 114 7.14 10.59 15.32
C LEU A 114 7.00 11.01 16.79
N GLY A 115 7.44 10.21 17.75
CA GLY A 115 7.37 10.52 19.18
C GLY A 115 5.95 10.63 19.72
N ILE A 116 5.02 9.90 19.16
CA ILE A 116 3.66 9.79 19.69
C ILE A 116 3.71 8.88 20.91
N LYS A 117 3.64 9.46 22.12
CA LYS A 117 3.87 8.78 23.40
C LYS A 117 2.56 8.28 24.04
N ARG A 118 1.43 8.98 23.81
CA ARG A 118 0.14 8.66 24.41
C ARG A 118 -0.38 7.33 23.92
N ALA A 119 -0.60 6.38 24.82
CA ALA A 119 -1.02 5.03 24.47
C ALA A 119 -2.31 5.04 23.62
N CYS A 120 -3.33 5.82 24.00
CA CYS A 120 -4.58 5.91 23.23
C CYS A 120 -4.35 6.35 21.79
N LEU A 121 -3.52 7.38 21.52
CA LEU A 121 -3.19 7.84 20.17
C LEU A 121 -2.44 6.77 19.38
N ARG A 122 -1.50 6.05 20.02
CA ARG A 122 -0.75 4.96 19.40
C ARG A 122 -1.68 3.83 18.93
N TYR A 123 -2.54 3.34 19.84
CA TYR A 123 -3.49 2.27 19.52
C TYR A 123 -4.48 2.69 18.44
N ALA A 124 -5.14 3.85 18.61
CA ALA A 124 -6.15 4.31 17.67
C ALA A 124 -5.57 4.49 16.25
N SER A 125 -4.39 5.12 16.12
CA SER A 125 -3.77 5.36 14.81
C SER A 125 -3.26 4.08 14.14
N SER A 126 -2.70 3.15 14.92
CA SER A 126 -2.27 1.85 14.38
C SER A 126 -3.46 1.02 13.91
N ILE A 127 -4.56 1.01 14.69
CA ILE A 127 -5.79 0.28 14.34
C ILE A 127 -6.43 0.90 13.09
N LEU A 128 -6.50 2.23 12.96
CA LEU A 128 -7.00 2.89 11.74
C LEU A 128 -6.25 2.43 10.49
N PHE A 129 -4.92 2.40 10.56
CA PHE A 129 -4.10 1.93 9.44
C PHE A 129 -4.37 0.46 9.12
N ILE A 130 -4.34 -0.40 10.13
CA ILE A 130 -4.50 -1.86 9.94
C ILE A 130 -5.90 -2.23 9.44
N ALA A 131 -6.96 -1.56 9.89
CA ALA A 131 -8.34 -1.83 9.47
C ALA A 131 -8.69 -1.24 8.10
N SER A 132 -7.76 -0.53 7.45
CA SER A 132 -8.04 0.23 6.23
C SER A 132 -8.28 -0.65 5.00
N PRO A 133 -9.06 -0.16 4.01
CA PRO A 133 -9.21 -0.79 2.70
C PRO A 133 -7.90 -0.93 1.92
N PHE A 134 -6.87 -0.13 2.23
CA PHE A 134 -5.51 -0.33 1.70
C PHE A 134 -4.95 -1.70 2.08
N VAL A 135 -5.07 -2.10 3.34
CA VAL A 135 -4.60 -3.41 3.83
C VAL A 135 -5.46 -4.52 3.23
N SER A 136 -6.79 -4.35 3.14
CA SER A 136 -7.69 -5.29 2.46
C SER A 136 -7.26 -5.52 1.01
N CYS A 137 -7.03 -4.43 0.27
CA CYS A 137 -6.57 -4.50 -1.11
C CYS A 137 -5.25 -5.28 -1.23
N CYS A 138 -4.27 -5.02 -0.37
CA CYS A 138 -3.02 -5.79 -0.36
C CYS A 138 -3.26 -7.28 -0.14
N ILE A 139 -4.14 -7.64 0.81
CA ILE A 139 -4.46 -9.04 1.13
C ILE A 139 -5.09 -9.79 -0.05
N THR A 140 -5.87 -9.12 -0.91
CA THR A 140 -6.46 -9.77 -2.09
C THR A 140 -5.43 -10.28 -3.08
N TYR A 141 -4.20 -9.78 -3.03
CA TYR A 141 -3.05 -10.28 -3.79
C TYR A 141 -2.25 -11.30 -2.96
N TYR A 142 -2.90 -12.29 -2.37
CA TYR A 142 -2.28 -13.17 -1.38
C TYR A 142 -1.02 -13.91 -1.86
N TYR A 143 -0.80 -14.02 -3.17
CA TYR A 143 0.44 -14.58 -3.70
C TYR A 143 1.67 -13.69 -3.41
N CYS A 144 1.49 -12.37 -3.29
CA CYS A 144 2.58 -11.41 -3.07
C CYS A 144 2.28 -10.31 -2.04
N SER A 145 1.18 -10.38 -1.29
CA SER A 145 0.76 -9.33 -0.35
C SER A 145 1.83 -8.98 0.70
N ASN A 146 2.60 -9.96 1.14
CA ASN A 146 3.72 -9.75 2.05
C ASN A 146 4.84 -8.89 1.44
N SER A 147 4.97 -8.85 0.10
CA SER A 147 5.91 -7.94 -0.59
C SER A 147 5.50 -6.48 -0.44
N TYR A 148 4.20 -6.17 -0.56
CA TYR A 148 3.69 -4.81 -0.36
C TYR A 148 3.92 -4.32 1.06
N ALA A 149 3.69 -5.19 2.05
CA ALA A 149 3.91 -4.86 3.45
C ALA A 149 5.40 -4.73 3.80
N LEU A 150 6.26 -5.56 3.20
CA LEU A 150 7.71 -5.48 3.34
C LEU A 150 8.23 -4.19 2.70
N SER A 151 7.72 -3.83 1.52
CA SER A 151 8.01 -2.57 0.85
C SER A 151 7.67 -1.36 1.74
N PHE A 152 6.46 -1.35 2.33
CA PHE A 152 6.03 -0.33 3.28
C PHE A 152 6.99 -0.23 4.48
N LEU A 153 7.30 -1.36 5.12
CA LEU A 153 8.22 -1.42 6.27
C LEU A 153 9.60 -0.85 5.92
N CYS A 154 10.17 -1.27 4.78
CA CYS A 154 11.49 -0.79 4.33
C CYS A 154 11.48 0.71 4.02
N ALA A 155 10.42 1.25 3.39
CA ALA A 155 10.26 2.68 3.15
C ALA A 155 10.21 3.48 4.47
N VAL A 156 9.45 3.01 5.45
CA VAL A 156 9.38 3.62 6.79
C VAL A 156 10.74 3.57 7.49
N LEU A 157 11.42 2.42 7.48
CA LEU A 157 12.73 2.29 8.11
C LEU A 157 13.79 3.18 7.44
N ALA A 158 13.76 3.31 6.11
CA ALA A 158 14.60 4.24 5.37
C ALA A 158 14.38 5.69 5.84
N ALA A 159 13.13 6.13 5.93
CA ALA A 159 12.77 7.46 6.44
C ALA A 159 13.21 7.67 7.91
N CYS A 160 13.09 6.64 8.74
CA CYS A 160 13.57 6.67 10.13
C CYS A 160 15.09 6.85 10.22
N LEU A 161 15.85 6.27 9.29
CA LEU A 161 17.31 6.40 9.23
C LEU A 161 17.74 7.78 8.73
N VAL A 162 17.07 8.36 7.73
CA VAL A 162 17.31 9.73 7.24
C VAL A 162 17.28 10.72 8.40
N GLY A 163 16.31 10.62 9.28
CA GLY A 163 16.21 11.49 10.44
C GLY A 163 17.32 11.31 11.49
N ARG A 164 18.20 10.32 11.36
CA ARG A 164 19.36 10.10 12.24
C ARG A 164 20.67 10.65 11.68
N VAL A 165 20.72 10.94 10.38
CA VAL A 165 21.94 11.41 9.69
C VAL A 165 22.32 12.85 10.11
N GLY A 166 21.37 13.65 10.62
CA GLY A 166 21.64 14.98 11.18
C GLY A 166 22.51 14.98 12.45
N ALA A 167 22.73 13.82 13.05
CA ALA A 167 23.75 13.61 14.08
C ALA A 167 25.06 13.21 13.42
N VAL A 168 25.96 14.13 13.33
CA VAL A 168 27.33 14.00 12.83
C VAL A 168 27.85 12.55 12.78
N GLY A 169 28.12 12.06 11.54
CA GLY A 169 29.09 10.98 11.36
C GLY A 169 28.56 9.54 11.32
N LYS A 170 27.35 9.25 10.76
CA LYS A 170 26.93 7.84 10.57
C LYS A 170 26.73 7.48 9.09
N PRO A 171 27.80 7.25 8.31
CA PRO A 171 27.70 6.79 6.92
C PRO A 171 26.88 5.48 6.80
N VAL A 172 26.94 4.61 7.81
CA VAL A 172 26.16 3.36 7.89
C VAL A 172 24.66 3.62 7.86
N ALA A 173 24.16 4.68 8.53
CA ALA A 173 22.73 5.02 8.49
C ALA A 173 22.30 5.50 7.10
N LEU A 174 23.16 6.25 6.41
CA LEU A 174 22.92 6.72 5.06
C LEU A 174 22.88 5.56 4.05
N VAL A 175 23.90 4.69 4.09
CA VAL A 175 23.96 3.49 3.25
C VAL A 175 22.76 2.58 3.51
N GLY A 176 22.41 2.38 4.78
CA GLY A 176 21.24 1.60 5.17
C GLY A 176 19.92 2.21 4.66
N ALA A 177 19.76 3.54 4.70
CA ALA A 177 18.59 4.21 4.18
C ALA A 177 18.47 4.04 2.65
N VAL A 178 19.56 4.19 1.91
CA VAL A 178 19.62 3.99 0.45
C VAL A 178 19.28 2.54 0.10
N ALA A 179 19.89 1.56 0.78
CA ALA A 179 19.64 0.14 0.53
C ALA A 179 18.19 -0.27 0.83
N LEU A 180 17.64 0.20 1.97
CA LEU A 180 16.25 -0.07 2.33
C LEU A 180 15.26 0.57 1.34
N LEU A 181 15.54 1.80 0.88
CA LEU A 181 14.67 2.45 -0.10
C LEU A 181 14.74 1.73 -1.46
N ALA A 182 15.93 1.37 -1.94
CA ALA A 182 16.10 0.62 -3.18
C ALA A 182 15.38 -0.75 -3.11
N PHE A 183 15.50 -1.46 -1.98
CA PHE A 183 14.79 -2.72 -1.75
C PHE A 183 13.27 -2.53 -1.69
N SER A 184 12.81 -1.47 -1.03
CA SER A 184 11.39 -1.08 -0.99
C SER A 184 10.83 -0.90 -2.40
N LEU A 185 11.54 -0.15 -3.25
CA LEU A 185 11.15 0.08 -4.66
C LEU A 185 11.20 -1.22 -5.47
N GLY A 186 12.17 -2.08 -5.23
CA GLY A 186 12.28 -3.41 -5.85
C GLY A 186 11.15 -4.37 -5.44
N CYS A 187 10.51 -4.15 -4.28
CA CYS A 187 9.30 -4.86 -3.90
C CYS A 187 8.04 -4.21 -4.51
N TYR A 188 7.91 -2.87 -4.37
CA TYR A 188 6.76 -2.13 -4.89
C TYR A 188 7.05 -0.62 -4.99
N GLN A 189 7.06 -0.09 -6.20
CA GLN A 189 7.50 1.29 -6.48
C GLN A 189 6.62 2.36 -5.82
N ALA A 190 5.31 2.11 -5.65
CA ALA A 190 4.40 3.08 -5.03
C ALA A 190 4.74 3.39 -3.55
N SER A 191 5.57 2.57 -2.90
CA SER A 191 6.06 2.84 -1.55
C SER A 191 7.03 4.02 -1.46
N LEU A 192 7.46 4.59 -2.59
CA LEU A 192 8.13 5.89 -2.61
C LEU A 192 7.29 6.96 -1.90
N GLY A 193 5.96 6.96 -2.13
CA GLY A 193 5.04 7.85 -1.43
C GLY A 193 5.06 7.68 0.08
N VAL A 194 5.21 6.45 0.57
CA VAL A 194 5.35 6.17 2.02
C VAL A 194 6.63 6.81 2.58
N PHE A 195 7.76 6.64 1.89
CA PHE A 195 9.03 7.25 2.28
C PHE A 195 8.92 8.78 2.33
N CYS A 196 8.41 9.40 1.27
CA CYS A 196 8.27 10.85 1.18
C CYS A 196 7.35 11.42 2.28
N VAL A 197 6.19 10.82 2.51
CA VAL A 197 5.26 11.24 3.57
C VAL A 197 5.89 11.06 4.95
N ALA A 198 6.54 9.93 5.22
CA ALA A 198 7.21 9.69 6.50
C ALA A 198 8.31 10.73 6.77
N VAL A 199 9.10 11.11 5.77
CA VAL A 199 10.10 12.19 5.86
C VAL A 199 9.43 13.52 6.19
N LEU A 200 8.35 13.90 5.49
CA LEU A 200 7.63 15.14 5.76
C LEU A 200 7.04 15.18 7.18
N LEU A 201 6.47 14.08 7.66
CA LEU A 201 5.96 13.99 9.03
C LEU A 201 7.07 14.14 10.09
N VAL A 202 8.23 13.51 9.87
CA VAL A 202 9.41 13.67 10.73
C VAL A 202 9.88 15.13 10.75
N MET A 203 9.80 15.83 9.62
CA MET A 203 10.10 17.26 9.54
C MET A 203 9.12 18.13 10.29
N VAL A 204 7.80 17.91 10.10
CA VAL A 204 6.76 18.62 10.86
C VAL A 204 7.00 18.46 12.36
N ARG A 205 7.30 17.25 12.83
CA ARG A 205 7.68 17.00 14.22
C ARG A 205 8.87 17.86 14.65
N SER A 206 9.93 17.89 13.85
CA SER A 206 11.17 18.60 14.19
C SER A 206 11.01 20.11 14.20
N LEU A 207 10.16 20.65 13.31
CA LEU A 207 9.88 22.08 13.18
C LEU A 207 8.93 22.59 14.27
N MET A 208 7.90 21.81 14.61
CA MET A 208 6.84 22.22 15.53
C MET A 208 7.09 21.78 16.98
N GLY A 209 7.93 20.76 17.19
CA GLY A 209 8.33 20.30 18.51
C GLY A 209 9.25 21.33 19.18
N GLY A 210 8.87 21.85 20.35
CA GLY A 210 9.72 22.76 21.15
C GLY A 210 10.98 22.04 21.64
N GLY A 211 12.14 22.65 21.40
CA GLY A 211 13.48 22.19 21.58
C GLY A 211 13.86 21.50 22.91
N SER A 212 13.44 20.27 23.11
CA SER A 212 13.87 19.46 24.27
C SER A 212 14.43 18.09 23.90
N GLU A 213 14.33 17.65 22.63
CA GLU A 213 14.99 16.42 22.22
C GLU A 213 15.74 16.68 20.91
N SER A 214 17.05 16.73 20.97
CA SER A 214 17.93 16.66 19.82
C SER A 214 17.52 15.48 18.93
N LEU A 215 17.49 15.67 17.62
CA LEU A 215 17.33 14.59 16.62
C LEU A 215 18.36 13.45 16.81
N THR A 216 19.29 13.64 17.71
CA THR A 216 20.45 12.80 17.98
C THR A 216 20.32 11.92 19.21
N SER A 217 19.32 12.16 20.09
CA SER A 217 19.16 11.30 21.26
C SER A 217 18.42 10.02 20.89
N PRO A 218 18.99 8.84 21.09
CA PRO A 218 18.22 7.62 21.15
C PRO A 218 17.20 7.79 22.29
N ALA A 219 15.92 7.50 22.03
CA ALA A 219 14.89 7.43 23.04
C ALA A 219 15.21 6.26 23.98
N CYS A 220 16.09 6.49 24.94
CA CYS A 220 16.44 5.57 26.00
C CYS A 220 16.99 6.38 27.15
N ASP A 221 16.19 6.61 28.16
CA ASP A 221 16.58 6.33 29.53
C ASP A 221 15.30 6.25 30.36
N ALA A 222 14.74 5.05 30.36
CA ALA A 222 13.78 4.63 31.38
C ALA A 222 14.58 3.95 32.51
N ARG A 223 15.45 4.69 33.16
CA ARG A 223 15.87 4.44 34.53
C ARG A 223 15.51 5.67 35.32
N GLY A 224 14.51 5.50 36.19
CA GLY A 224 14.30 6.41 37.29
C GLY A 224 15.52 6.35 38.21
N GLU A 225 16.54 7.13 37.93
CA GLU A 225 17.60 7.42 38.86
C GLU A 225 17.77 8.93 38.98
N ALA A 226 17.91 9.30 40.24
CA ALA A 226 17.98 10.57 40.88
C ALA A 226 18.59 11.71 40.04
N GLN A 227 17.94 12.83 40.18
CA GLN A 227 18.35 14.18 39.87
C GLN A 227 19.87 14.40 40.00
N ASN A 228 20.54 14.64 38.87
CA ASN A 228 21.88 15.21 38.87
C ASN A 228 21.72 16.73 39.08
N PRO A 229 22.23 17.31 40.17
CA PRO A 229 22.04 18.73 40.52
C PRO A 229 22.89 19.72 39.69
N TYR A 230 23.63 19.26 38.70
CA TYR A 230 24.37 20.13 37.76
C TYR A 230 23.66 20.23 36.39
N ARG A 231 22.48 20.84 36.39
CA ARG A 231 21.88 21.34 35.18
C ARG A 231 22.51 22.70 34.89
N GLU A 232 23.45 22.75 33.97
CA GLU A 232 23.95 24.02 33.46
C GLU A 232 22.77 24.81 32.88
N GLU A 233 22.44 25.90 33.56
CA GLU A 233 21.59 26.97 33.09
C GLU A 233 22.26 27.59 31.87
N GLY A 234 21.76 27.30 30.66
CA GLY A 234 22.30 27.97 29.48
C GLY A 234 22.03 27.30 28.11
N CYS A 235 21.45 26.11 28.06
CA CYS A 235 21.05 25.60 26.76
C CYS A 235 19.72 26.23 26.34
N SER A 236 19.78 27.35 25.62
CA SER A 236 18.69 27.90 24.85
C SER A 236 18.14 26.78 23.96
N ALA A 237 16.80 26.59 24.01
CA ALA A 237 16.09 25.67 23.18
C ALA A 237 16.15 26.14 21.71
N ASP A 238 17.29 25.92 21.06
CA ASP A 238 17.53 26.30 19.68
C ASP A 238 16.65 25.43 18.77
N SER A 239 15.68 26.09 18.14
CA SER A 239 15.03 25.60 16.93
C SER A 239 16.13 25.09 15.97
N LEU A 240 15.86 23.98 15.25
CA LEU A 240 16.74 23.55 14.16
C LEU A 240 17.15 24.78 13.34
N SER A 241 18.44 25.03 13.24
CA SER A 241 18.93 26.13 12.44
C SER A 241 18.52 25.90 10.99
N ALA A 242 18.32 26.98 10.23
CA ALA A 242 18.02 26.86 8.78
C ALA A 242 19.04 25.95 8.06
N LYS A 243 20.31 25.96 8.52
CA LYS A 243 21.36 25.07 8.02
C LYS A 243 21.07 23.59 8.30
N GLN A 244 20.65 23.24 9.50
CA GLN A 244 20.32 21.85 9.86
C GLN A 244 19.10 21.35 9.10
N LEU A 245 18.12 22.22 8.87
CA LEU A 245 16.95 21.92 8.07
C LEU A 245 17.32 21.69 6.60
N ALA A 246 18.14 22.57 6.02
CA ALA A 246 18.64 22.41 4.65
C ALA A 246 19.45 21.11 4.50
N VAL A 247 20.28 20.77 5.48
CA VAL A 247 21.03 19.50 5.49
C VAL A 247 20.07 18.31 5.54
N PHE A 248 19.04 18.35 6.36
CA PHE A 248 18.05 17.26 6.44
C PHE A 248 17.32 17.05 5.10
N PHE A 249 16.86 18.14 4.46
CA PHE A 249 16.25 18.07 3.14
C PHE A 249 17.23 17.56 2.08
N GLY A 250 18.45 18.08 2.07
CA GLY A 250 19.50 17.64 1.16
C GLY A 250 19.79 16.14 1.31
N VAL A 251 19.87 15.64 2.53
CA VAL A 251 20.04 14.21 2.81
C VAL A 251 18.84 13.39 2.36
N ALA A 252 17.62 13.85 2.60
CA ALA A 252 16.41 13.14 2.18
C ALA A 252 16.35 13.01 0.63
N ILE A 253 16.64 14.11 -0.08
CA ILE A 253 16.73 14.13 -1.55
C ILE A 253 17.87 13.22 -2.04
N ALA A 254 19.05 13.28 -1.40
CA ALA A 254 20.18 12.44 -1.77
C ALA A 254 19.88 10.95 -1.58
N VAL A 255 19.22 10.57 -0.48
CA VAL A 255 18.77 9.18 -0.25
C VAL A 255 17.73 8.75 -1.28
N CYS A 256 16.79 9.64 -1.62
CA CYS A 256 15.80 9.36 -2.65
C CYS A 256 16.46 9.11 -4.02
N ALA A 257 17.35 10.00 -4.43
CA ALA A 257 18.07 9.88 -5.70
C ALA A 257 19.00 8.65 -5.74
N ALA A 258 19.82 8.44 -4.71
CA ALA A 258 20.72 7.30 -4.63
C ALA A 258 19.95 5.96 -4.53
N GLY A 259 18.85 5.94 -3.79
CA GLY A 259 17.95 4.77 -3.70
C GLY A 259 17.31 4.44 -5.04
N ALA A 260 16.86 5.45 -5.79
CA ALA A 260 16.31 5.26 -7.13
C ALA A 260 17.39 4.76 -8.12
N VAL A 261 18.60 5.31 -8.08
CA VAL A 261 19.72 4.85 -8.91
C VAL A 261 20.10 3.41 -8.61
N LEU A 262 20.21 3.06 -7.32
CA LEU A 262 20.51 1.68 -6.90
C LEU A 262 19.38 0.72 -7.31
N TYR A 263 18.13 1.11 -7.13
CA TYR A 263 16.96 0.34 -7.58
C TYR A 263 17.03 0.08 -9.08
N TYR A 264 17.30 1.13 -9.89
CA TYR A 264 17.39 1.00 -11.33
C TYR A 264 18.55 0.08 -11.74
N ALA A 265 19.74 0.25 -11.16
CA ALA A 265 20.88 -0.61 -11.43
C ALA A 265 20.60 -2.09 -11.11
N LEU A 266 19.93 -2.39 -9.98
CA LEU A 266 19.54 -3.75 -9.63
C LEU A 266 18.44 -4.30 -10.56
N THR A 267 17.55 -3.46 -11.06
CA THR A 267 16.57 -3.83 -12.10
C THR A 267 17.27 -4.23 -13.38
N GLU A 268 18.18 -3.40 -13.91
CA GLU A 268 18.93 -3.70 -15.14
C GLU A 268 19.76 -4.99 -15.01
N ILE A 269 20.42 -5.19 -13.86
CA ILE A 269 21.15 -6.44 -13.57
C ILE A 269 20.20 -7.64 -13.63
N SER A 270 19.02 -7.52 -13.03
CA SER A 270 18.03 -8.61 -13.00
C SER A 270 17.48 -8.92 -14.40
N LEU A 271 17.21 -7.89 -15.20
CA LEU A 271 16.78 -8.03 -16.59
C LEU A 271 17.87 -8.70 -17.46
N PHE A 272 19.10 -8.26 -17.29
CA PHE A 272 20.25 -8.82 -18.00
C PHE A 272 20.47 -10.30 -17.67
N VAL A 273 20.43 -10.66 -16.38
CA VAL A 273 20.63 -12.05 -15.91
C VAL A 273 19.55 -12.98 -16.46
N LEU A 274 18.32 -12.50 -16.61
CA LEU A 274 17.19 -13.29 -17.11
C LEU A 274 17.03 -13.21 -18.64
N GLY A 275 17.77 -12.35 -19.33
CA GLY A 275 17.64 -12.14 -20.77
C GLY A 275 16.28 -11.58 -21.20
N ILE A 276 15.65 -10.74 -20.36
CA ILE A 276 14.34 -10.13 -20.61
C ILE A 276 14.44 -8.60 -20.67
N GLY A 277 13.49 -7.96 -21.37
CA GLY A 277 13.40 -6.51 -21.46
C GLY A 277 12.49 -5.89 -20.40
N LEU A 278 12.66 -4.59 -20.15
CA LEU A 278 11.74 -3.81 -19.32
C LEU A 278 10.37 -3.74 -20.00
N SER A 279 9.31 -4.01 -19.25
CA SER A 279 7.94 -3.94 -19.76
C SER A 279 7.49 -2.50 -20.03
N ALA A 280 6.73 -2.31 -21.11
CA ALA A 280 6.05 -1.05 -21.39
C ALA A 280 4.77 -0.83 -20.54
N TYR A 281 4.39 -1.80 -19.73
CA TYR A 281 3.17 -1.75 -18.92
C TYR A 281 3.15 -0.51 -18.01
N GLY A 282 2.04 0.22 -18.04
CA GLY A 282 1.85 1.43 -17.24
C GLY A 282 2.81 2.57 -17.61
N GLY A 283 3.50 2.50 -18.77
CA GLY A 283 4.46 3.52 -19.19
C GLY A 283 5.80 3.46 -18.46
N ALA A 284 6.10 2.36 -17.73
CA ALA A 284 7.34 2.24 -16.96
C ALA A 284 8.61 2.33 -17.82
N SER A 285 8.55 1.85 -19.08
CA SER A 285 9.68 1.93 -20.03
C SER A 285 9.94 3.34 -20.58
N SER A 286 8.96 4.27 -20.46
CA SER A 286 9.08 5.65 -20.94
C SER A 286 9.47 6.66 -19.86
N VAL A 287 9.72 6.20 -18.62
CA VAL A 287 10.09 7.06 -17.50
C VAL A 287 11.50 7.62 -17.73
N GLY A 288 11.59 8.94 -17.86
CA GLY A 288 12.84 9.68 -18.01
C GLY A 288 12.71 11.10 -17.46
N ALA A 289 13.85 11.77 -17.24
CA ALA A 289 13.86 13.12 -16.69
C ALA A 289 13.04 14.12 -17.54
N SER A 290 13.10 14.00 -18.87
CA SER A 290 12.33 14.85 -19.78
C SER A 290 10.83 14.60 -19.73
N SER A 291 10.41 13.32 -19.61
CA SER A 291 8.98 12.98 -19.48
C SER A 291 8.40 13.44 -18.15
N ILE A 292 9.15 13.29 -17.04
CA ILE A 292 8.76 13.78 -15.72
C ILE A 292 8.61 15.31 -15.73
N LEU A 293 9.60 16.04 -16.24
CA LEU A 293 9.55 17.51 -16.31
C LEU A 293 8.39 18.00 -17.19
N GLY A 294 8.16 17.37 -18.33
CA GLY A 294 7.09 17.73 -19.27
C GLY A 294 5.68 17.50 -18.70
N SER A 295 5.53 16.53 -17.80
CA SER A 295 4.23 16.17 -17.20
C SER A 295 3.95 16.84 -15.86
N LEU A 296 4.90 17.58 -15.25
CA LEU A 296 4.71 18.17 -13.91
C LEU A 296 3.47 19.07 -13.81
N THR A 297 3.19 19.85 -14.84
CA THR A 297 2.04 20.78 -14.86
C THR A 297 0.69 20.09 -14.77
N SER A 298 0.56 18.86 -15.30
CA SER A 298 -0.66 18.05 -15.23
C SER A 298 -0.65 17.08 -14.04
N SER A 299 0.49 16.51 -13.73
CA SER A 299 0.60 15.45 -12.70
C SER A 299 0.54 15.98 -11.28
N VAL A 300 1.04 17.21 -11.04
CA VAL A 300 0.95 17.82 -9.69
C VAL A 300 -0.50 18.08 -9.31
N PRO A 301 -1.34 18.77 -10.10
CA PRO A 301 -2.76 18.89 -9.77
C PRO A 301 -3.46 17.53 -9.60
N SER A 302 -3.16 16.55 -10.47
CA SER A 302 -3.75 15.21 -10.39
C SER A 302 -3.43 14.51 -9.06
N ALA A 303 -2.23 14.70 -8.50
CA ALA A 303 -1.85 14.15 -7.21
C ALA A 303 -2.71 14.71 -6.05
N TYR A 304 -3.05 16.01 -6.10
CA TYR A 304 -3.93 16.63 -5.11
C TYR A 304 -5.38 16.19 -5.28
N VAL A 305 -5.87 16.11 -6.52
CA VAL A 305 -7.22 15.60 -6.82
C VAL A 305 -7.35 14.16 -6.34
N ALA A 306 -6.39 13.29 -6.66
CA ALA A 306 -6.39 11.90 -6.21
C ALA A 306 -6.37 11.76 -4.68
N PHE A 307 -5.63 12.64 -3.97
CA PHE A 307 -5.64 12.66 -2.51
C PHE A 307 -7.00 13.08 -1.95
N SER A 308 -7.61 14.13 -2.53
CA SER A 308 -8.96 14.59 -2.16
C SER A 308 -10.01 13.52 -2.41
N ASP A 309 -9.94 12.84 -3.56
CA ASP A 309 -10.85 11.77 -3.90
C ASP A 309 -10.71 10.56 -2.97
N ALA A 310 -9.47 10.17 -2.63
CA ALA A 310 -9.25 9.12 -1.63
C ALA A 310 -9.82 9.50 -0.26
N LEU A 311 -9.88 10.80 0.06
CA LEU A 311 -10.34 11.29 1.36
C LEU A 311 -11.86 11.48 1.41
N PHE A 312 -12.48 11.98 0.34
CA PHE A 312 -13.86 12.47 0.37
C PHE A 312 -14.81 11.78 -0.62
N SER A 313 -14.30 11.13 -1.68
CA SER A 313 -15.16 10.50 -2.68
C SER A 313 -15.35 9.01 -2.42
N HIS A 314 -16.33 8.43 -3.11
CA HIS A 314 -16.56 6.97 -3.11
C HIS A 314 -15.66 6.23 -4.10
N GLY A 315 -14.84 6.95 -4.89
CA GLY A 315 -14.17 6.39 -6.07
C GLY A 315 -13.04 5.42 -5.79
N ILE A 316 -12.16 5.71 -4.80
CA ILE A 316 -10.94 4.91 -4.59
C ILE A 316 -11.16 3.84 -3.51
N PHE A 317 -11.62 4.25 -2.31
CA PHE A 317 -11.83 3.35 -1.19
C PHE A 317 -13.29 2.97 -0.94
N GLY A 318 -14.22 3.47 -1.76
CA GLY A 318 -15.64 3.29 -1.49
C GLY A 318 -16.05 3.89 -0.15
N ASN A 319 -15.64 5.12 0.14
CA ASN A 319 -15.82 5.81 1.43
C ASN A 319 -17.29 5.93 1.85
N HIS A 320 -17.85 4.86 2.35
CA HIS A 320 -19.20 4.76 2.92
C HIS A 320 -19.15 4.87 4.46
N PHE A 321 -20.24 4.50 5.10
CA PHE A 321 -20.35 4.38 6.56
C PHE A 321 -19.92 5.62 7.33
N GLY A 322 -20.23 6.81 6.79
CA GLY A 322 -19.95 8.09 7.45
C GLY A 322 -18.51 8.55 7.41
N TRP A 323 -17.65 7.89 6.66
CA TRP A 323 -16.23 8.23 6.55
C TRP A 323 -15.98 9.71 6.18
N VAL A 324 -16.76 10.27 5.26
CA VAL A 324 -16.61 11.67 4.80
C VAL A 324 -16.71 12.67 5.97
N TYR A 325 -17.64 12.44 6.91
CA TYR A 325 -17.78 13.29 8.10
C TYR A 325 -16.58 13.15 9.04
N VAL A 326 -16.05 11.94 9.19
CA VAL A 326 -14.84 11.67 9.98
C VAL A 326 -13.63 12.36 9.35
N ALA A 327 -13.46 12.26 8.05
CA ALA A 327 -12.38 12.90 7.31
C ALA A 327 -12.43 14.42 7.44
N ALA A 328 -13.62 15.03 7.25
CA ALA A 328 -13.82 16.46 7.43
C ALA A 328 -13.49 16.91 8.87
N ALA A 329 -13.97 16.18 9.88
CA ALA A 329 -13.66 16.47 11.28
C ALA A 329 -12.16 16.35 11.58
N CYS A 330 -11.47 15.32 11.03
CA CYS A 330 -10.02 15.19 11.15
C CYS A 330 -9.28 16.38 10.54
N MET A 331 -9.67 16.84 9.36
CA MET A 331 -9.07 18.01 8.71
C MET A 331 -9.25 19.28 9.54
N ILE A 332 -10.43 19.50 10.13
CA ILE A 332 -10.68 20.63 11.03
C ILE A 332 -9.77 20.56 12.26
N VAL A 333 -9.66 19.38 12.88
CA VAL A 333 -8.79 19.20 14.06
C VAL A 333 -7.32 19.42 13.69
N VAL A 334 -6.85 18.93 12.53
CA VAL A 334 -5.50 19.19 12.01
C VAL A 334 -5.26 20.70 11.85
N ALA A 335 -6.19 21.42 11.19
CA ALA A 335 -6.06 22.85 10.99
C ALA A 335 -6.03 23.63 12.32
N VAL A 336 -6.96 23.32 13.24
CA VAL A 336 -7.00 23.95 14.57
C VAL A 336 -5.74 23.64 15.38
N ALA A 337 -5.29 22.38 15.39
CA ALA A 337 -4.09 21.95 16.11
C ALA A 337 -2.84 22.66 15.55
N PHE A 338 -2.73 22.77 14.22
CA PHE A 338 -1.63 23.45 13.56
C PHE A 338 -1.59 24.94 13.92
N VAL A 339 -2.72 25.64 13.78
CA VAL A 339 -2.83 27.07 14.13
C VAL A 339 -2.49 27.30 15.61
N ARG A 340 -2.99 26.45 16.51
CA ARG A 340 -2.66 26.54 17.95
C ARG A 340 -1.17 26.35 18.22
N LEU A 341 -0.53 25.36 17.61
CA LEU A 341 0.91 25.14 17.72
C LEU A 341 1.70 26.33 17.19
N ALA A 342 1.32 26.87 16.04
CA ALA A 342 1.96 28.05 15.45
C ALA A 342 1.85 29.28 16.39
N THR A 343 0.67 29.49 17.02
CA THR A 343 0.46 30.59 17.97
C THR A 343 1.25 30.40 19.28
N VAL A 344 1.35 29.18 19.80
CA VAL A 344 2.15 28.85 20.99
C VAL A 344 3.64 29.05 20.73
N ASN A 345 4.11 28.68 19.54
CA ASN A 345 5.50 28.87 19.13
C ASN A 345 5.88 30.36 18.97
N GLY A 346 4.89 31.22 18.69
CA GLY A 346 5.02 32.66 18.61
C GLY A 346 5.86 33.17 17.42
N VAL A 347 6.05 34.48 17.36
CA VAL A 347 6.69 35.18 16.22
C VAL A 347 8.13 34.68 15.98
N LYS A 348 8.86 34.33 17.06
CA LYS A 348 10.25 33.84 16.95
C LYS A 348 10.40 32.54 16.15
N ARG A 349 9.32 31.76 15.98
CA ARG A 349 9.29 30.52 15.22
C ARG A 349 8.40 30.57 13.98
N LEU A 350 8.07 31.78 13.50
CA LEU A 350 7.20 31.95 12.34
C LEU A 350 7.75 31.23 11.10
N GLY A 351 9.05 31.31 10.85
CA GLY A 351 9.72 30.62 9.75
C GLY A 351 9.62 29.09 9.86
N ALA A 352 9.76 28.52 11.07
CA ALA A 352 9.59 27.09 11.30
C ALA A 352 8.14 26.66 11.10
N SER A 353 7.17 27.47 11.54
CA SER A 353 5.75 27.20 11.33
C SER A 353 5.36 27.28 9.84
N ALA A 354 5.89 28.27 9.11
CA ALA A 354 5.67 28.40 7.66
C ALA A 354 6.25 27.19 6.89
N MET A 355 7.45 26.73 7.27
CA MET A 355 8.07 25.55 6.68
C MET A 355 7.30 24.25 7.02
N ALA A 356 6.81 24.14 8.26
CA ALA A 356 5.96 23.03 8.65
C ALA A 356 4.63 23.02 7.85
N LEU A 357 4.05 24.19 7.60
CA LEU A 357 2.88 24.33 6.73
C LEU A 357 3.18 23.88 5.31
N LEU A 358 4.32 24.29 4.76
CA LEU A 358 4.76 23.82 3.44
C LEU A 358 4.90 22.28 3.42
N CYS A 359 5.49 21.67 4.46
CA CYS A 359 5.55 20.23 4.57
C CYS A 359 4.16 19.58 4.57
N VAL A 360 3.20 20.15 5.30
CA VAL A 360 1.81 19.66 5.33
C VAL A 360 1.14 19.78 3.95
N VAL A 361 1.32 20.92 3.29
CA VAL A 361 0.80 21.14 1.92
C VAL A 361 1.39 20.18 0.91
N LEU A 362 2.66 19.78 1.07
CA LEU A 362 3.32 18.81 0.19
C LEU A 362 2.91 17.35 0.44
N ILE A 363 2.19 17.03 1.53
CA ILE A 363 1.79 15.64 1.83
C ILE A 363 0.95 15.01 0.69
N PRO A 364 -0.08 15.66 0.12
CA PRO A 364 -0.86 15.08 -0.97
C PRO A 364 0.00 14.76 -2.21
N PHE A 365 0.92 15.64 -2.57
CA PHE A 365 1.87 15.43 -3.64
C PHE A 365 2.80 14.23 -3.34
N ALA A 366 3.39 14.20 -2.15
CA ALA A 366 4.29 13.14 -1.71
C ALA A 366 3.59 11.77 -1.65
N ALA A 367 2.35 11.72 -1.16
CA ALA A 367 1.57 10.49 -1.09
C ALA A 367 1.30 9.87 -2.47
N ASN A 368 1.12 10.72 -3.48
CA ASN A 368 0.80 10.33 -4.86
C ASN A 368 1.96 10.57 -5.84
N VAL A 369 3.20 10.59 -5.36
CA VAL A 369 4.39 10.86 -6.20
C VAL A 369 4.52 9.90 -7.37
N VAL A 370 3.96 8.70 -7.29
CA VAL A 370 3.92 7.73 -8.39
C VAL A 370 3.21 8.27 -9.62
N LEU A 371 2.17 9.09 -9.46
CA LEU A 371 1.45 9.72 -10.58
C LEU A 371 2.29 10.79 -11.28
N VAL A 372 3.27 11.36 -10.58
CA VAL A 372 4.21 12.32 -11.15
C VAL A 372 5.29 11.61 -11.95
N ILE A 373 5.76 10.46 -11.46
CA ILE A 373 6.80 9.65 -12.11
C ILE A 373 6.22 8.92 -13.33
N VAL A 374 4.99 8.38 -13.20
CA VAL A 374 4.29 7.63 -14.26
C VAL A 374 2.90 8.22 -14.50
N PRO A 375 2.81 9.35 -15.25
CA PRO A 375 1.55 10.05 -15.47
C PRO A 375 0.47 9.22 -16.18
N SER A 376 0.87 8.21 -16.93
CA SER A 376 -0.04 7.30 -17.66
C SER A 376 -0.95 6.47 -16.75
N TYR A 377 -0.65 6.35 -15.46
CA TYR A 377 -1.59 5.75 -14.51
C TYR A 377 -2.89 6.55 -14.35
N GLY A 378 -2.85 7.86 -14.58
CA GLY A 378 -4.01 8.74 -14.49
C GLY A 378 -4.61 8.84 -13.08
N TYR A 379 -4.82 7.71 -12.40
CA TYR A 379 -5.46 7.63 -11.09
C TYR A 379 -4.90 6.49 -10.23
N PRO A 380 -4.65 6.68 -8.92
CA PRO A 380 -4.10 5.62 -8.08
C PRO A 380 -5.15 4.55 -7.77
N THR A 381 -4.70 3.30 -7.73
CA THR A 381 -5.50 2.21 -7.16
C THR A 381 -5.32 2.16 -5.63
N PRO A 382 -6.24 1.52 -4.87
CA PRO A 382 -6.09 1.35 -3.43
C PRO A 382 -4.75 0.78 -3.00
N LEU A 383 -4.17 -0.10 -3.80
CA LEU A 383 -2.85 -0.71 -3.58
C LEU A 383 -1.71 0.32 -3.53
N MET A 384 -1.86 1.48 -4.18
CA MET A 384 -0.84 2.53 -4.24
C MET A 384 -0.91 3.52 -3.07
N LEU A 385 -1.93 3.45 -2.22
CA LEU A 385 -2.27 4.47 -1.24
C LEU A 385 -1.58 4.28 0.14
N GLY A 386 -0.46 3.56 0.21
CA GLY A 386 0.30 3.42 1.45
C GLY A 386 0.78 4.77 2.02
N GLY A 387 1.21 5.70 1.18
CA GLY A 387 1.59 7.06 1.57
C GLY A 387 0.39 7.88 2.09
N PHE A 388 -0.75 7.78 1.42
CA PHE A 388 -2.01 8.37 1.87
C PHE A 388 -2.38 7.89 3.28
N MET A 389 -2.34 6.57 3.52
CA MET A 389 -2.63 6.01 4.85
C MET A 389 -1.63 6.45 5.93
N ALA A 390 -0.34 6.58 5.59
CA ALA A 390 0.67 7.10 6.50
C ALA A 390 0.41 8.57 6.88
N SER A 391 -0.20 9.37 6.00
CA SER A 391 -0.50 10.79 6.23
C SER A 391 -1.47 11.04 7.39
N PHE A 392 -2.32 10.06 7.73
CA PHE A 392 -3.23 10.16 8.89
C PHE A 392 -2.49 10.29 10.22
N LEU A 393 -1.21 9.95 10.29
CA LEU A 393 -0.39 10.19 11.48
C LEU A 393 -0.12 11.67 11.74
N LEU A 394 -0.42 12.57 10.80
CA LEU A 394 -0.33 14.03 11.03
C LEU A 394 -1.24 14.47 12.17
N LEU A 395 -2.47 13.96 12.25
CA LEU A 395 -3.43 14.31 13.29
C LEU A 395 -2.92 13.95 14.70
N PRO A 396 -2.59 12.70 15.03
CA PRO A 396 -2.09 12.34 16.35
C PRO A 396 -0.72 12.98 16.65
N LEU A 397 0.11 13.25 15.64
CA LEU A 397 1.37 13.97 15.80
C LEU A 397 1.13 15.40 16.30
N LEU A 398 0.26 16.18 15.64
CA LEU A 398 -0.02 17.55 16.04
C LEU A 398 -0.68 17.62 17.42
N VAL A 399 -1.59 16.70 17.73
CA VAL A 399 -2.20 16.58 19.06
C VAL A 399 -1.14 16.26 20.12
N GLN A 400 -0.24 15.31 19.86
CA GLN A 400 0.86 14.99 20.78
C GLN A 400 1.77 16.21 21.03
N LEU A 401 2.14 16.94 19.98
CA LEU A 401 2.97 18.13 20.10
C LEU A 401 2.29 19.24 20.90
N LEU A 402 0.98 19.43 20.75
CA LEU A 402 0.20 20.36 21.57
C LEU A 402 0.23 19.97 23.06
N LEU A 403 0.14 18.67 23.35
CA LEU A 403 0.15 18.14 24.70
C LEU A 403 1.53 18.26 25.37
N ASP A 404 2.60 18.18 24.57
CA ASP A 404 3.98 18.30 25.03
C ASP A 404 4.46 19.76 25.10
N SER A 405 3.64 20.73 24.61
CA SER A 405 4.01 22.17 24.61
C SER A 405 4.00 22.73 26.03
N PRO A 406 5.10 23.41 26.46
CA PRO A 406 5.16 23.99 27.79
C PRO A 406 4.16 25.13 28.00
N ASP A 407 3.64 25.22 29.21
CA ASP A 407 2.75 26.27 29.66
C ASP A 407 3.44 27.64 29.64
N ARG A 408 3.17 28.45 28.63
CA ARG A 408 3.53 29.87 28.63
C ARG A 408 2.33 30.68 29.09
N GLY A 409 2.19 30.81 30.40
CA GLY A 409 1.61 31.88 31.20
C GLY A 409 0.34 32.67 30.80
N ASN A 410 -0.41 32.31 29.74
CA ASN A 410 -1.61 33.04 29.34
C ASN A 410 -2.86 32.26 29.75
N ALA A 411 -3.65 32.90 30.64
CA ALA A 411 -4.89 32.45 31.23
C ALA A 411 -6.05 32.33 30.20
N ARG A 412 -5.95 31.44 29.22
CA ARG A 412 -7.10 31.05 28.38
C ARG A 412 -7.60 29.69 28.83
N PRO A 413 -8.93 29.43 28.80
CA PRO A 413 -9.51 28.18 29.22
C PRO A 413 -8.90 27.03 28.41
N ARG A 414 -8.18 26.14 29.07
CA ARG A 414 -7.52 24.99 28.48
C ARG A 414 -8.53 23.87 28.36
N VAL A 415 -8.75 23.39 27.16
CA VAL A 415 -9.28 22.02 27.03
C VAL A 415 -8.29 21.10 27.75
N PRO A 416 -8.72 20.35 28.79
CA PRO A 416 -7.82 19.46 29.49
C PRO A 416 -7.10 18.56 28.49
N ALA A 417 -5.78 18.46 28.58
CA ALA A 417 -4.96 17.66 27.65
C ALA A 417 -5.49 16.23 27.48
N LYS A 418 -6.06 15.69 28.57
CA LYS A 418 -6.72 14.38 28.57
C LYS A 418 -7.96 14.38 27.68
N ALA A 419 -8.82 15.38 27.75
CA ALA A 419 -10.03 15.47 26.93
C ALA A 419 -9.71 15.62 25.43
N MET A 420 -8.69 16.40 25.08
CA MET A 420 -8.24 16.54 23.70
C MET A 420 -7.69 15.21 23.15
N SER A 421 -6.88 14.48 23.94
CA SER A 421 -6.39 13.15 23.54
C SER A 421 -7.54 12.16 23.35
N VAL A 422 -8.50 12.14 24.28
CA VAL A 422 -9.65 11.23 24.21
C VAL A 422 -10.52 11.58 23.01
N GLY A 423 -10.83 12.86 22.79
CA GLY A 423 -11.63 13.32 21.64
C GLY A 423 -10.98 12.93 20.30
N CYS A 424 -9.66 13.14 20.17
CA CYS A 424 -8.91 12.71 19.00
C CYS A 424 -8.95 11.18 18.82
N CYS A 425 -8.78 10.42 19.89
CA CYS A 425 -8.84 8.96 19.84
C CYS A 425 -10.23 8.46 19.44
N CYS A 426 -11.31 9.07 19.97
CA CYS A 426 -12.67 8.72 19.58
C CYS A 426 -12.90 8.98 18.09
N LEU A 427 -12.44 10.12 17.57
CA LEU A 427 -12.55 10.44 16.15
C LEU A 427 -11.81 9.43 15.27
N ILE A 428 -10.57 9.10 15.62
CA ILE A 428 -9.78 8.10 14.90
C ILE A 428 -10.42 6.70 15.01
N ALA A 429 -10.98 6.35 16.16
CA ALA A 429 -11.65 5.06 16.37
C ALA A 429 -12.92 4.93 15.53
N VAL A 430 -13.71 6.00 15.40
CA VAL A 430 -14.87 6.02 14.48
C VAL A 430 -14.41 5.85 13.03
N GLY A 431 -13.30 6.49 12.63
CA GLY A 431 -12.71 6.28 11.31
C GLY A 431 -12.23 4.84 11.09
N ALA A 432 -11.59 4.24 12.09
CA ALA A 432 -11.16 2.85 12.03
C ALA A 432 -12.34 1.89 11.91
N TRP A 433 -13.44 2.17 12.62
CA TRP A 433 -14.68 1.41 12.51
C TRP A 433 -15.32 1.54 11.13
N SER A 434 -15.40 2.75 10.58
CA SER A 434 -15.89 2.99 9.21
C SER A 434 -15.09 2.18 8.19
N TYR A 435 -13.76 2.18 8.29
CA TYR A 435 -12.89 1.40 7.40
C TYR A 435 -13.03 -0.12 7.62
N ALA A 436 -13.20 -0.57 8.86
CA ALA A 436 -13.47 -1.99 9.14
C ALA A 436 -14.79 -2.44 8.48
N LEU A 437 -15.83 -1.61 8.58
CA LEU A 437 -17.11 -1.88 7.90
C LEU A 437 -16.92 -1.92 6.37
N GLN A 438 -16.18 -0.97 5.80
CA GLN A 438 -15.89 -0.96 4.36
C GLN A 438 -15.12 -2.21 3.93
N SER A 439 -14.09 -2.60 4.66
CA SER A 439 -13.30 -3.80 4.37
C SER A 439 -14.14 -5.09 4.38
N ASN A 440 -15.12 -5.17 5.28
CA ASN A 440 -16.03 -6.32 5.32
C ASN A 440 -17.08 -6.27 4.20
N ALA A 441 -17.62 -5.07 3.89
CA ALA A 441 -18.53 -4.91 2.75
C ALA A 441 -17.85 -5.32 1.44
N ASP A 442 -16.59 -4.91 1.24
CA ASP A 442 -15.79 -5.29 0.09
C ASP A 442 -15.59 -6.81 0.02
N ALA A 443 -15.33 -7.46 1.16
CA ALA A 443 -15.21 -8.91 1.24
C ALA A 443 -16.51 -9.63 0.89
N GLU A 444 -17.67 -9.13 1.31
CA GLU A 444 -18.96 -9.71 0.94
C GLU A 444 -19.23 -9.63 -0.54
N VAL A 445 -18.93 -8.49 -1.18
CA VAL A 445 -19.05 -8.35 -2.64
C VAL A 445 -18.14 -9.33 -3.37
N MET A 446 -16.89 -9.43 -2.96
CA MET A 446 -15.94 -10.39 -3.54
C MET A 446 -16.43 -11.83 -3.37
N GLN A 447 -16.97 -12.18 -2.19
CA GLN A 447 -17.52 -13.51 -1.91
C GLN A 447 -18.71 -13.82 -2.84
N ALA A 448 -19.63 -12.87 -2.98
CA ALA A 448 -20.76 -13.02 -3.88
C ALA A 448 -20.31 -13.22 -5.34
N CYS A 449 -19.35 -12.42 -5.80
CA CYS A 449 -18.79 -12.54 -7.15
C CYS A 449 -18.04 -13.88 -7.34
N GLN A 450 -17.30 -14.35 -6.34
CA GLN A 450 -16.62 -15.64 -6.41
C GLN A 450 -17.60 -16.80 -6.48
N ASN A 451 -18.65 -16.80 -5.66
CA ASN A 451 -19.68 -17.83 -5.66
C ASN A 451 -20.44 -17.88 -7.00
N GLN A 452 -20.76 -16.72 -7.57
CA GLN A 452 -21.42 -16.64 -8.86
C GLN A 452 -20.51 -17.07 -10.01
N THR A 453 -19.21 -16.75 -9.93
CA THR A 453 -18.21 -17.23 -10.89
C THR A 453 -18.09 -18.75 -10.84
N ALA A 454 -18.05 -19.35 -9.65
CA ALA A 454 -18.02 -20.80 -9.49
C ALA A 454 -19.29 -21.46 -10.08
N SER A 455 -20.46 -20.90 -9.79
CA SER A 455 -21.72 -21.38 -10.36
C SER A 455 -21.76 -21.29 -11.89
N LEU A 456 -21.26 -20.17 -12.45
CA LEU A 456 -21.18 -20.00 -13.91
C LEU A 456 -20.20 -20.98 -14.54
N ALA A 457 -19.02 -21.13 -13.95
CA ALA A 457 -18.00 -22.07 -14.41
C ALA A 457 -18.52 -23.51 -14.45
N THR A 458 -19.21 -23.95 -13.39
CA THR A 458 -19.81 -25.29 -13.33
C THR A 458 -20.86 -25.50 -14.43
N ARG A 459 -21.70 -24.49 -14.70
CA ARG A 459 -22.69 -24.58 -15.78
C ARG A 459 -22.07 -24.61 -17.17
N ILE A 460 -21.03 -23.81 -17.41
CA ILE A 460 -20.29 -23.81 -18.68
C ILE A 460 -19.55 -25.14 -18.85
N ALA A 461 -18.92 -25.66 -17.80
CA ALA A 461 -18.27 -26.96 -17.83
C ALA A 461 -19.25 -28.06 -18.23
N GLY A 462 -20.44 -28.12 -17.61
CA GLY A 462 -21.46 -29.09 -17.97
C GLY A 462 -21.94 -29.01 -19.43
N VAL A 463 -22.04 -27.79 -19.98
CA VAL A 463 -22.40 -27.60 -21.40
C VAL A 463 -21.27 -28.06 -22.32
N LEU A 464 -20.01 -27.79 -21.95
CA LEU A 464 -18.83 -28.24 -22.71
C LEU A 464 -18.65 -29.76 -22.65
N ASP A 465 -18.87 -30.37 -21.49
CA ASP A 465 -18.78 -31.83 -21.31
C ASP A 465 -19.85 -32.59 -22.14
N ALA A 466 -21.03 -32.00 -22.27
CA ALA A 466 -22.10 -32.57 -23.08
C ALA A 466 -21.94 -32.31 -24.59
N ASN A 467 -20.97 -31.50 -25.00
CA ASN A 467 -20.75 -31.16 -26.41
C ASN A 467 -19.96 -32.26 -27.14
N PRO A 468 -20.53 -32.86 -28.23
CA PRO A 468 -19.88 -33.94 -28.95
C PRO A 468 -18.52 -33.57 -29.54
N ASP A 469 -18.37 -32.32 -30.02
CA ASP A 469 -17.12 -31.85 -30.60
C ASP A 469 -16.00 -31.76 -29.53
N VAL A 470 -16.35 -31.31 -28.32
CA VAL A 470 -15.41 -31.28 -27.18
C VAL A 470 -14.99 -32.68 -26.77
N GLN A 471 -15.96 -33.64 -26.73
CA GLN A 471 -15.67 -35.04 -26.46
C GLN A 471 -14.78 -35.68 -27.55
N ALA A 472 -14.91 -35.22 -28.79
CA ALA A 472 -14.05 -35.59 -29.90
C ALA A 472 -12.65 -34.89 -29.88
N GLY A 473 -12.38 -34.04 -28.89
CA GLY A 473 -11.10 -33.36 -28.71
C GLY A 473 -11.01 -32.00 -29.37
N ALA A 474 -12.13 -31.38 -29.77
CA ALA A 474 -12.12 -30.03 -30.31
C ALA A 474 -11.54 -29.02 -29.30
N LYS A 475 -10.96 -27.96 -29.84
CA LYS A 475 -10.47 -26.84 -29.02
C LYS A 475 -11.64 -26.02 -28.48
N VAL A 476 -11.40 -25.37 -27.33
CA VAL A 476 -12.42 -24.56 -26.61
C VAL A 476 -11.97 -23.11 -26.52
N LEU A 477 -12.92 -22.19 -26.67
CA LEU A 477 -12.80 -20.78 -26.37
C LEU A 477 -13.99 -20.35 -25.49
N ILE A 478 -13.71 -19.84 -24.29
CA ILE A 478 -14.70 -19.15 -23.47
C ILE A 478 -14.41 -17.66 -23.58
N ALA A 479 -15.30 -16.91 -24.24
CA ALA A 479 -15.07 -15.54 -24.65
C ALA A 479 -15.87 -14.55 -23.81
N GLY A 480 -15.17 -13.60 -23.19
CA GLY A 480 -15.78 -12.52 -22.44
C GLY A 480 -15.86 -12.77 -20.93
N LYS A 481 -16.47 -11.82 -20.25
CA LYS A 481 -16.74 -11.87 -18.81
C LYS A 481 -18.17 -11.39 -18.55
N PRO A 482 -18.78 -11.84 -17.44
CA PRO A 482 -20.07 -11.29 -17.03
C PRO A 482 -19.98 -9.79 -16.80
N GLU A 483 -21.00 -9.05 -17.23
CA GLU A 483 -21.12 -7.62 -16.91
C GLU A 483 -21.50 -7.41 -15.44
N ALA A 484 -21.15 -6.26 -14.87
CA ALA A 484 -21.42 -5.95 -13.47
C ALA A 484 -22.91 -6.10 -13.08
N GLY A 485 -23.83 -5.72 -13.97
CA GLY A 485 -25.28 -5.89 -13.78
C GLY A 485 -25.79 -7.33 -13.87
N SER A 486 -24.93 -8.30 -14.26
CA SER A 486 -25.30 -9.72 -14.35
C SER A 486 -25.31 -10.43 -13.00
N PHE A 487 -24.78 -9.80 -11.95
CA PHE A 487 -24.77 -10.35 -10.60
C PHE A 487 -25.88 -9.72 -9.76
N PRO A 488 -27.00 -10.44 -9.51
CA PRO A 488 -28.08 -9.91 -8.67
C PRO A 488 -27.62 -9.74 -7.22
N ASN A 489 -28.25 -8.80 -6.51
CA ASN A 489 -28.07 -8.54 -5.08
C ASN A 489 -26.80 -7.78 -4.65
N THR A 490 -26.13 -7.09 -5.56
CA THR A 490 -25.13 -6.10 -5.15
C THR A 490 -25.82 -4.76 -4.90
N SER A 491 -25.81 -4.27 -3.67
CA SER A 491 -26.29 -2.93 -3.38
C SER A 491 -25.29 -1.88 -3.92
N ASP A 492 -25.79 -0.68 -4.26
CA ASP A 492 -24.93 0.43 -4.70
C ASP A 492 -23.81 0.75 -3.68
N SER A 493 -24.05 0.48 -2.40
CA SER A 493 -23.06 0.64 -1.34
C SER A 493 -21.82 -0.24 -1.51
N TYR A 494 -21.92 -1.34 -2.27
CA TYR A 494 -20.85 -2.30 -2.51
C TYR A 494 -20.16 -2.12 -3.86
N VAL A 495 -20.79 -1.44 -4.81
CA VAL A 495 -20.27 -1.30 -6.19
C VAL A 495 -18.92 -0.58 -6.22
N HIS A 496 -18.61 0.24 -5.23
CA HIS A 496 -17.39 1.03 -5.17
C HIS A 496 -16.16 0.30 -4.62
N ALA A 497 -16.32 -0.89 -4.07
CA ALA A 497 -15.21 -1.80 -3.78
C ALA A 497 -14.52 -2.33 -5.06
N SER A 498 -15.02 -1.96 -6.21
CA SER A 498 -14.73 -2.52 -7.52
C SER A 498 -13.28 -2.39 -8.00
N SER A 499 -12.46 -1.50 -7.44
CA SER A 499 -11.08 -1.35 -7.91
C SER A 499 -10.20 -2.57 -7.61
N TYR A 500 -10.54 -3.36 -6.59
CA TYR A 500 -9.88 -4.62 -6.26
C TYR A 500 -10.86 -5.79 -6.10
N ALA A 501 -12.12 -5.54 -5.81
CA ALA A 501 -13.20 -6.52 -5.81
C ALA A 501 -13.67 -6.76 -7.26
N LYS A 502 -12.88 -7.47 -8.06
CA LYS A 502 -13.15 -7.70 -9.48
C LYS A 502 -14.33 -8.64 -9.66
N TRP A 503 -15.25 -8.24 -10.54
CA TRP A 503 -16.40 -9.02 -10.95
C TRP A 503 -15.99 -10.26 -11.75
N GLY A 504 -16.51 -11.42 -11.37
CA GLY A 504 -16.35 -12.65 -12.11
C GLY A 504 -14.94 -13.22 -12.14
N MET A 505 -14.00 -12.66 -11.37
CA MET A 505 -12.60 -13.08 -11.30
C MET A 505 -11.86 -13.15 -12.66
N VAL A 506 -12.45 -12.60 -13.72
CA VAL A 506 -11.82 -12.45 -15.03
C VAL A 506 -11.12 -11.09 -15.09
N TRP A 507 -9.85 -11.06 -15.49
CA TRP A 507 -9.04 -9.85 -15.51
C TRP A 507 -9.68 -8.69 -16.27
N ASP A 508 -9.89 -8.94 -17.57
CA ASP A 508 -10.47 -7.98 -18.49
C ASP A 508 -11.00 -8.71 -19.73
N ASN A 509 -11.40 -7.96 -20.73
CA ASN A 509 -11.88 -8.50 -21.99
C ASN A 509 -10.77 -8.62 -23.06
N HIS A 510 -9.51 -8.25 -22.77
CA HIS A 510 -8.41 -8.53 -23.69
C HIS A 510 -8.29 -10.05 -23.87
N TYR A 511 -8.33 -10.52 -25.10
CA TYR A 511 -8.56 -11.94 -25.40
C TYR A 511 -7.55 -12.89 -24.72
N GLN A 512 -6.28 -12.53 -24.66
CA GLN A 512 -5.26 -13.38 -24.01
C GLN A 512 -5.46 -13.47 -22.49
N ASN A 513 -5.76 -12.35 -21.84
CA ASN A 513 -5.99 -12.33 -20.39
C ASN A 513 -7.31 -13.02 -20.05
N ASN A 514 -8.31 -12.85 -20.90
CA ASN A 514 -9.61 -13.51 -20.79
C ASN A 514 -9.48 -15.04 -20.86
N MET A 515 -8.76 -15.56 -21.87
CA MET A 515 -8.51 -16.99 -22.01
C MET A 515 -7.76 -17.58 -20.80
N ARG A 516 -6.68 -16.91 -20.36
CA ARG A 516 -5.93 -17.35 -19.18
C ARG A 516 -6.79 -17.37 -17.92
N SER A 517 -7.64 -16.37 -17.73
CA SER A 517 -8.56 -16.31 -16.60
C SER A 517 -9.51 -17.51 -16.61
N TRP A 518 -10.12 -17.84 -17.75
CA TRP A 518 -11.07 -18.95 -17.86
C TRP A 518 -10.42 -20.32 -17.67
N ASP A 519 -9.22 -20.55 -18.18
CA ASP A 519 -8.49 -21.79 -17.91
C ASP A 519 -8.32 -22.02 -16.40
N VAL A 520 -7.93 -20.98 -15.66
CA VAL A 520 -7.74 -21.05 -14.20
C VAL A 520 -9.07 -21.23 -13.47
N ILE A 521 -10.09 -20.47 -13.87
CA ILE A 521 -11.42 -20.53 -13.27
C ILE A 521 -12.01 -21.95 -13.42
N MET A 522 -11.88 -22.54 -14.60
CA MET A 522 -12.35 -23.91 -14.83
C MET A 522 -11.60 -24.93 -13.98
N LYS A 523 -10.28 -24.85 -13.90
CA LYS A 523 -9.47 -25.70 -13.02
C LYS A 523 -9.84 -25.56 -11.56
N GLN A 524 -10.00 -24.33 -11.09
CA GLN A 524 -10.21 -24.06 -9.68
C GLN A 524 -11.63 -24.35 -9.21
N PHE A 525 -12.65 -23.99 -10.01
CA PHE A 525 -14.04 -24.06 -9.59
C PHE A 525 -14.82 -25.23 -10.18
N ALA A 526 -14.50 -25.66 -11.40
CA ALA A 526 -15.14 -26.81 -12.03
C ALA A 526 -14.31 -28.10 -11.95
N GLY A 527 -13.05 -28.01 -11.52
CA GLY A 527 -12.13 -29.15 -11.43
C GLY A 527 -11.73 -29.73 -12.79
N GLN A 528 -11.87 -28.94 -13.86
CA GLN A 528 -11.70 -29.41 -15.25
C GLN A 528 -10.67 -28.56 -16.00
N SER A 529 -10.05 -29.19 -17.00
CA SER A 529 -9.16 -28.54 -17.94
C SER A 529 -9.59 -28.91 -19.36
N PHE A 530 -9.79 -27.91 -20.19
CA PHE A 530 -10.18 -28.09 -21.60
C PHE A 530 -8.97 -27.92 -22.52
N ASN A 531 -9.09 -28.40 -23.76
CA ASN A 531 -8.12 -28.16 -24.81
C ASN A 531 -8.35 -26.75 -25.38
N TYR A 532 -7.75 -25.72 -24.77
CA TYR A 532 -7.93 -24.35 -25.22
C TYR A 532 -7.25 -24.07 -26.57
N CYS A 533 -7.87 -23.23 -27.41
CA CYS A 533 -7.27 -22.76 -28.64
C CYS A 533 -6.02 -21.90 -28.36
N SER A 534 -5.12 -21.79 -29.33
CA SER A 534 -4.00 -20.83 -29.26
C SER A 534 -4.49 -19.40 -29.35
N PHE A 535 -3.66 -18.43 -28.99
CA PHE A 535 -4.04 -17.00 -29.10
C PHE A 535 -4.35 -16.57 -30.54
N ASP A 536 -3.65 -17.12 -31.52
CA ASP A 536 -3.89 -16.81 -32.95
C ASP A 536 -5.21 -17.39 -33.44
N GLU A 537 -5.54 -18.63 -33.05
CA GLU A 537 -6.84 -19.26 -33.34
C GLU A 537 -7.98 -18.49 -32.67
N CYS A 538 -7.79 -18.12 -31.40
CA CYS A 538 -8.74 -17.30 -30.67
C CYS A 538 -9.02 -15.97 -31.37
N ALA A 539 -7.96 -15.24 -31.76
CA ALA A 539 -8.09 -13.97 -32.47
C ALA A 539 -8.80 -14.14 -33.82
N LYS A 540 -8.53 -15.24 -34.54
CA LYS A 540 -9.21 -15.56 -35.80
C LYS A 540 -10.70 -15.80 -35.59
N VAL A 541 -11.07 -16.59 -34.60
CA VAL A 541 -12.48 -16.89 -34.24
C VAL A 541 -13.21 -15.60 -33.84
N ILE A 542 -12.62 -14.78 -32.98
CA ILE A 542 -13.26 -13.54 -32.50
C ILE A 542 -13.50 -12.52 -33.65
N ARG A 543 -12.65 -12.52 -34.70
CA ARG A 543 -12.83 -11.67 -35.89
C ARG A 543 -13.86 -12.18 -36.87
N SER A 544 -14.38 -13.39 -36.70
CA SER A 544 -15.33 -13.98 -37.62
C SER A 544 -16.72 -13.34 -37.53
N SER A 545 -17.48 -13.37 -38.64
CA SER A 545 -18.86 -12.94 -38.68
C SER A 545 -19.76 -13.85 -37.86
N GLU A 546 -19.41 -15.14 -37.79
CA GLU A 546 -20.09 -16.13 -36.96
C GLU A 546 -20.04 -15.75 -35.49
N PHE A 547 -18.86 -15.40 -34.95
CA PHE A 547 -18.70 -14.94 -33.57
C PHE A 547 -19.51 -13.66 -33.30
N ALA A 548 -19.48 -12.70 -34.24
CA ALA A 548 -20.22 -11.44 -34.08
C ALA A 548 -21.72 -11.70 -33.92
N ASN A 549 -22.27 -12.66 -34.68
CA ASN A 549 -23.69 -13.00 -34.69
C ASN A 549 -24.13 -13.97 -33.58
N MET A 550 -23.21 -14.54 -32.80
CA MET A 550 -23.55 -15.41 -31.68
C MET A 550 -24.36 -14.67 -30.62
N SER A 551 -25.34 -15.35 -30.05
CA SER A 551 -26.03 -14.90 -28.83
C SER A 551 -25.08 -14.94 -27.63
N LEU A 552 -25.44 -14.24 -26.55
CA LEU A 552 -24.70 -14.30 -25.30
C LEU A 552 -25.22 -15.44 -24.41
N TYR A 553 -24.32 -16.13 -23.73
CA TYR A 553 -24.65 -17.18 -22.78
C TYR A 553 -25.52 -16.62 -21.62
N PRO A 554 -26.62 -17.31 -21.24
CA PRO A 554 -27.01 -18.68 -21.60
C PRO A 554 -28.07 -18.82 -22.74
N ALA A 555 -28.24 -17.82 -23.59
CA ALA A 555 -29.23 -17.88 -24.65
C ALA A 555 -28.87 -18.97 -25.71
N ASN A 556 -29.89 -19.46 -26.44
CA ASN A 556 -29.68 -20.39 -27.54
C ASN A 556 -28.74 -19.75 -28.60
N GLY A 557 -27.78 -20.52 -29.10
CA GLY A 557 -26.78 -20.05 -30.05
C GLY A 557 -25.59 -19.34 -29.40
N SER A 558 -25.47 -19.37 -28.06
CA SER A 558 -24.30 -18.85 -27.33
C SER A 558 -23.15 -19.85 -27.25
N VAL A 559 -23.39 -21.09 -27.61
CA VAL A 559 -22.40 -22.17 -27.74
C VAL A 559 -22.44 -22.69 -29.15
N THR A 560 -21.35 -22.58 -29.90
CA THR A 560 -21.29 -22.91 -31.32
C THR A 560 -19.87 -23.31 -31.70
N THR A 561 -19.70 -24.19 -32.67
CA THR A 561 -18.40 -24.55 -33.24
C THR A 561 -18.08 -23.64 -34.43
N ILE A 562 -16.96 -22.89 -34.35
CA ILE A 562 -16.46 -22.01 -35.39
C ILE A 562 -15.02 -22.45 -35.74
N ASP A 563 -14.78 -22.75 -37.00
CA ASP A 563 -13.45 -23.22 -37.48
C ASP A 563 -12.86 -24.38 -36.65
N GLY A 564 -13.70 -25.30 -36.14
CA GLY A 564 -13.27 -26.41 -35.29
C GLY A 564 -12.98 -26.05 -33.82
N VAL A 565 -13.29 -24.83 -33.40
CA VAL A 565 -13.23 -24.37 -32.02
C VAL A 565 -14.65 -24.25 -31.45
N VAL A 566 -14.94 -24.92 -30.35
CA VAL A 566 -16.18 -24.76 -29.61
C VAL A 566 -16.11 -23.46 -28.78
N VAL A 567 -16.96 -22.52 -29.10
CA VAL A 567 -16.99 -21.19 -28.52
C VAL A 567 -18.17 -21.05 -27.56
N VAL A 568 -17.91 -20.56 -26.36
CA VAL A 568 -18.92 -20.08 -25.40
C VAL A 568 -18.81 -18.56 -25.32
N LYS A 569 -19.81 -17.82 -25.86
CA LYS A 569 -19.78 -16.34 -25.86
C LYS A 569 -20.49 -15.78 -24.64
N ILE A 570 -19.75 -15.24 -23.68
CA ILE A 570 -20.30 -14.61 -22.47
C ILE A 570 -20.54 -13.12 -22.70
N SER A 571 -19.59 -12.43 -23.34
CA SER A 571 -19.73 -11.06 -23.79
C SER A 571 -18.97 -10.84 -25.11
N ASP A 572 -19.24 -9.74 -25.79
CA ASP A 572 -18.52 -9.41 -27.02
C ASP A 572 -17.14 -8.79 -26.67
N ILE A 573 -16.09 -9.49 -27.09
CA ILE A 573 -14.70 -9.06 -26.88
C ILE A 573 -13.98 -8.67 -28.17
N SER A 574 -14.68 -8.55 -29.30
CA SER A 574 -14.09 -8.24 -30.60
C SER A 574 -13.30 -6.93 -30.62
N LYS A 575 -13.75 -5.93 -29.86
CA LYS A 575 -13.08 -4.62 -29.73
C LYS A 575 -11.80 -4.63 -28.89
N TYR A 576 -11.45 -5.76 -28.28
CA TYR A 576 -10.27 -5.90 -27.39
C TYR A 576 -9.19 -6.82 -28.00
N LEU A 577 -9.17 -6.94 -29.31
CA LEU A 577 -8.17 -7.73 -30.04
C LEU A 577 -6.86 -6.98 -30.30
N GLU A 578 -6.86 -5.65 -30.08
CA GLU A 578 -5.69 -4.76 -30.27
C GLU A 578 -4.86 -4.56 -29.02
#